data_9562df85426f35ac91259c7c04960e61
#
_entry.id   9562df85426f35ac91259c7c04960e61
#
_cell.length_a   1.000
_cell.length_b   1.000
_cell.length_c   1.000
_cell.angle_alpha   90.00
_cell.angle_beta   90.00
_cell.angle_gamma   90.00
#
_symmetry.space_group_name_H-M   'P 1'
#
loop_
_entity.id
_entity.type
_entity.pdbx_description
1 polymer ?
#
loop_
_entity_poly.entity_id
_entity_poly.type
_entity_poly.pdbx_seq_one_letter_code
_entity_poly.pdbx_strand_id
1 'polypeptide(L)'
;MVLWRDYNGRATIEQRIEELKNDLAADDFCTQNFWATEAAFLAVLLSFNLLSLYQRQAAPQSGYRQPATLRAAVFLCGAILGRSGRQAVLHLSAAWGGLDKHKPLVDAILQWPKATPPKLETATLLTPQVT
;
A
#
# COMPACT_ATOMS: atom_id res chain seq x y z
N MET A 1 11.88 9.65 31.77
CA MET A 1 10.77 9.24 30.86
C MET A 1 11.11 9.24 29.39
N VAL A 2 12.13 9.96 28.92
CA VAL A 2 12.55 10.01 27.50
C VAL A 2 13.16 8.69 27.05
N LEU A 3 14.08 8.12 27.80
CA LEU A 3 14.75 6.84 27.49
C LEU A 3 13.78 5.66 27.25
N TRP A 4 12.68 5.62 27.98
CA TRP A 4 11.68 4.55 27.83
C TRP A 4 10.87 4.69 26.52
N ARG A 5 10.61 5.93 26.09
CA ARG A 5 9.96 6.20 24.78
C ARG A 5 10.86 5.83 23.61
N ASP A 6 12.14 6.13 23.73
CA ASP A 6 13.15 5.81 22.70
C ASP A 6 13.35 4.29 22.57
N TYR A 7 13.34 3.59 23.70
CA TYR A 7 13.40 2.12 23.72
C TYR A 7 12.17 1.47 23.07
N ASN A 8 10.97 1.97 23.37
CA ASN A 8 9.73 1.50 22.74
C ASN A 8 9.68 1.85 21.24
N GLY A 9 10.25 2.97 20.82
CA GLY A 9 10.41 3.31 19.41
C GLY A 9 11.24 2.28 18.65
N ARG A 10 12.31 1.75 19.28
CA ARG A 10 13.16 0.70 18.69
C ARG A 10 12.39 -0.61 18.48
N ALA A 11 11.64 -1.06 19.47
CA ALA A 11 10.80 -2.25 19.36
C ALA A 11 9.78 -2.13 18.21
N THR A 12 9.24 -0.93 17.98
CA THR A 12 8.34 -0.66 16.84
C THR A 12 9.06 -0.79 15.50
N ILE A 13 10.30 -0.36 15.38
CA ILE A 13 11.09 -0.49 14.15
C ILE A 13 11.37 -1.95 13.85
N GLU A 14 11.78 -2.73 14.84
CA GLU A 14 12.03 -4.18 14.70
C GLU A 14 10.77 -4.90 14.21
N GLN A 15 9.61 -4.57 14.78
CA GLN A 15 8.32 -5.11 14.35
C GLN A 15 7.98 -4.74 12.89
N ARG A 16 8.30 -3.51 12.45
CA ARG A 16 8.08 -3.09 11.05
C ARG A 16 8.99 -3.84 10.08
N ILE A 17 10.23 -4.10 10.46
CA ILE A 17 11.16 -4.90 9.66
C ILE A 17 10.66 -6.34 9.54
N GLU A 18 10.15 -6.90 10.63
CA GLU A 18 9.55 -8.23 10.64
C GLU A 18 8.32 -8.32 9.72
N GLU A 19 7.43 -7.33 9.76
CA GLU A 19 6.27 -7.25 8.85
C GLU A 19 6.68 -7.14 7.38
N LEU A 20 7.71 -6.35 7.06
CA LEU A 20 8.24 -6.25 5.71
C LEU A 20 8.76 -7.60 5.20
N LYS A 21 9.45 -8.36 6.05
CA LYS A 21 9.99 -9.67 5.70
C LYS A 21 8.89 -10.73 5.61
N ASN A 22 8.11 -10.90 6.67
CA ASN A 22 7.19 -12.02 6.78
C ASN A 22 5.88 -11.79 6.00
N ASP A 23 5.34 -10.56 6.01
CA ASP A 23 4.03 -10.28 5.41
C ASP A 23 4.16 -9.88 3.93
N LEU A 24 5.26 -9.25 3.54
CA LEU A 24 5.49 -8.70 2.20
C LEU A 24 6.68 -9.34 1.47
N ALA A 25 7.32 -10.36 2.06
CA ALA A 25 8.41 -11.11 1.46
C ALA A 25 9.58 -10.22 0.98
N ALA A 26 9.97 -9.23 1.77
CA ALA A 26 11.00 -8.26 1.39
C ALA A 26 12.42 -8.84 1.26
N ASP A 27 12.64 -10.06 1.71
CA ASP A 27 13.91 -10.80 1.62
C ASP A 27 13.83 -12.04 0.72
N ASP A 28 12.66 -12.37 0.16
CA ASP A 28 12.44 -13.58 -0.66
C ASP A 28 12.57 -13.34 -2.17
N PHE A 29 13.38 -12.35 -2.59
CA PHE A 29 13.54 -12.06 -4.01
C PHE A 29 14.45 -13.07 -4.72
N CYS A 30 13.92 -13.82 -5.67
CA CYS A 30 14.64 -14.76 -6.52
C CYS A 30 15.23 -14.10 -7.79
N THR A 31 15.58 -12.82 -7.74
CA THR A 31 16.15 -12.11 -8.90
C THR A 31 17.66 -12.23 -8.93
N GLN A 32 18.21 -12.53 -10.13
CA GLN A 32 19.66 -12.62 -10.34
C GLN A 32 20.31 -11.28 -10.71
N ASN A 33 19.51 -10.22 -10.83
CA ASN A 33 19.96 -8.90 -11.23
C ASN A 33 19.77 -7.91 -10.08
N PHE A 34 20.85 -7.20 -9.74
CA PHE A 34 20.84 -6.21 -8.66
C PHE A 34 19.73 -5.16 -8.83
N TRP A 35 19.59 -4.57 -10.01
CA TRP A 35 18.58 -3.54 -10.28
C TRP A 35 17.14 -4.07 -10.20
N ALA A 36 16.94 -5.33 -10.59
CA ALA A 36 15.64 -5.97 -10.45
C ALA A 36 15.29 -6.23 -8.98
N THR A 37 16.28 -6.62 -8.16
CA THR A 37 16.10 -6.79 -6.71
C THR A 37 15.80 -5.46 -6.04
N GLU A 38 16.52 -4.40 -6.39
CA GLU A 38 16.27 -3.05 -5.86
C GLU A 38 14.87 -2.57 -6.23
N ALA A 39 14.47 -2.70 -7.49
CA ALA A 39 13.13 -2.31 -7.94
C ALA A 39 12.03 -3.09 -7.21
N ALA A 40 12.19 -4.40 -7.01
CA ALA A 40 11.27 -5.23 -6.25
C ALA A 40 11.17 -4.77 -4.80
N PHE A 41 12.31 -4.51 -4.16
CA PHE A 41 12.34 -4.01 -2.79
C PHE A 41 11.66 -2.64 -2.64
N LEU A 42 11.90 -1.71 -3.56
CA LEU A 42 11.23 -0.41 -3.59
C LEU A 42 9.72 -0.55 -3.77
N ALA A 43 9.26 -1.49 -4.60
CA ALA A 43 7.84 -1.79 -4.77
C ALA A 43 7.20 -2.32 -3.47
N VAL A 44 7.92 -3.16 -2.72
CA VAL A 44 7.47 -3.63 -1.39
C VAL A 44 7.38 -2.47 -0.41
N LEU A 45 8.38 -1.59 -0.35
CA LEU A 45 8.34 -0.40 0.52
C LEU A 45 7.19 0.54 0.17
N LEU A 46 6.94 0.76 -1.12
CA LEU A 46 5.80 1.54 -1.58
C LEU A 46 4.49 0.91 -1.14
N SER A 47 4.33 -0.41 -1.31
CA SER A 47 3.14 -1.15 -0.90
C SER A 47 2.90 -1.04 0.60
N PHE A 48 3.95 -1.17 1.42
CA PHE A 48 3.88 -1.00 2.86
C PHE A 48 3.41 0.40 3.27
N ASN A 49 3.95 1.44 2.62
CA ASN A 49 3.56 2.82 2.86
C ASN A 49 2.10 3.08 2.45
N LEU A 50 1.66 2.55 1.31
CA LEU A 50 0.26 2.65 0.86
C LEU A 50 -0.70 1.96 1.83
N LEU A 51 -0.36 0.77 2.34
CA LEU A 51 -1.15 0.07 3.35
C LEU A 51 -1.24 0.88 4.65
N SER A 52 -0.15 1.51 5.07
CA SER A 52 -0.10 2.37 6.25
C SER A 52 -0.99 3.61 6.09
N LEU A 53 -0.93 4.26 4.93
CA LEU A 53 -1.80 5.40 4.60
C LEU A 53 -3.26 4.98 4.55
N TYR A 54 -3.57 3.85 3.92
CA TYR A 54 -4.91 3.30 3.86
C TYR A 54 -5.49 3.08 5.26
N GLN A 55 -4.74 2.46 6.18
CA GLN A 55 -5.19 2.27 7.56
C GLN A 55 -5.53 3.56 8.27
N ARG A 56 -4.66 4.57 8.11
CA ARG A 56 -4.86 5.88 8.75
C ARG A 56 -6.12 6.59 8.24
N GLN A 57 -6.50 6.38 6.99
CA GLN A 57 -7.69 6.98 6.39
C GLN A 57 -8.97 6.16 6.65
N ALA A 58 -8.89 4.83 6.51
CA ALA A 58 -10.06 3.95 6.61
C ALA A 58 -10.51 3.71 8.05
N ALA A 59 -9.57 3.71 9.01
CA ALA A 59 -9.87 3.36 10.39
C ALA A 59 -8.98 4.12 11.38
N PRO A 60 -9.08 5.47 11.44
CA PRO A 60 -8.21 6.31 12.26
C PRO A 60 -8.32 6.01 13.76
N GLN A 61 -9.45 5.47 14.20
CA GLN A 61 -9.71 5.12 15.60
C GLN A 61 -9.32 3.68 15.94
N SER A 62 -9.06 2.83 14.96
CA SER A 62 -8.59 1.48 15.20
C SER A 62 -7.06 1.49 15.28
N GLY A 63 -6.51 0.81 16.27
CA GLY A 63 -5.07 0.62 16.39
C GLY A 63 -4.48 0.05 15.09
N TYR A 64 -3.17 0.15 14.97
CA TYR A 64 -2.43 -0.39 13.84
C TYR A 64 -2.70 -1.90 13.66
N ARG A 65 -2.87 -2.33 12.42
CA ARG A 65 -3.02 -3.73 12.03
C ARG A 65 -1.88 -4.12 11.08
N GLN A 66 -1.37 -5.31 11.26
CA GLN A 66 -0.32 -5.87 10.39
C GLN A 66 -0.80 -6.03 8.94
N PRO A 67 0.09 -5.93 7.94
CA PRO A 67 -0.24 -6.10 6.53
C PRO A 67 -0.97 -7.40 6.21
N ALA A 68 -0.56 -8.54 6.80
CA ALA A 68 -1.24 -9.82 6.62
C ALA A 68 -2.70 -9.78 7.09
N THR A 69 -2.97 -9.15 8.24
CA THR A 69 -4.32 -8.98 8.78
C THR A 69 -5.17 -8.09 7.88
N LEU A 70 -4.61 -7.00 7.36
CA LEU A 70 -5.30 -6.13 6.41
C LEU A 70 -5.63 -6.84 5.11
N ARG A 71 -4.68 -7.61 4.58
CA ARG A 71 -4.89 -8.39 3.37
C ARG A 71 -6.07 -9.36 3.55
N ALA A 72 -6.09 -10.10 4.64
CA ALA A 72 -7.16 -11.05 4.92
C ALA A 72 -8.52 -10.38 5.15
N ALA A 73 -8.55 -9.25 5.87
CA ALA A 73 -9.79 -8.59 6.26
C ALA A 73 -10.38 -7.67 5.18
N VAL A 74 -9.54 -7.12 4.29
CA VAL A 74 -9.93 -6.04 3.38
C VAL A 74 -9.74 -6.41 1.92
N PHE A 75 -8.58 -6.98 1.54
CA PHE A 75 -8.21 -7.17 0.14
C PHE A 75 -8.56 -8.54 -0.43
N LEU A 76 -8.73 -9.56 0.41
CA LEU A 76 -9.17 -10.88 -0.02
C LEU A 76 -10.70 -10.89 -0.15
N CYS A 77 -11.20 -10.51 -1.31
CA CYS A 77 -12.61 -10.60 -1.66
C CYS A 77 -12.79 -11.32 -2.99
N GLY A 78 -13.91 -12.01 -3.14
CA GLY A 78 -14.30 -12.59 -4.43
C GLY A 78 -14.55 -11.48 -5.45
N ALA A 79 -13.96 -11.61 -6.63
CA ALA A 79 -14.13 -10.63 -7.70
C ALA A 79 -14.25 -11.33 -9.06
N ILE A 80 -15.07 -10.77 -9.94
CA ILE A 80 -15.25 -11.23 -11.33
C ILE A 80 -14.90 -10.08 -12.24
N LEU A 81 -13.91 -10.28 -13.11
CA LEU A 81 -13.60 -9.33 -14.16
C LEU A 81 -14.52 -9.61 -15.37
N GLY A 82 -15.40 -8.68 -15.64
CA GLY A 82 -16.33 -8.71 -16.76
C GLY A 82 -16.07 -7.59 -17.77
N ARG A 83 -16.91 -7.54 -18.79
CA ARG A 83 -16.96 -6.44 -19.76
C ARG A 83 -18.37 -5.90 -19.86
N SER A 84 -18.51 -4.58 -19.85
CA SER A 84 -19.75 -3.87 -20.20
C SER A 84 -19.45 -3.00 -21.43
N GLY A 85 -19.82 -3.49 -22.61
CA GLY A 85 -19.43 -2.87 -23.86
C GLY A 85 -17.89 -2.88 -24.07
N ARG A 86 -17.29 -1.71 -24.20
CA ARG A 86 -15.82 -1.54 -24.38
C ARG A 86 -15.06 -1.36 -23.06
N GLN A 87 -15.75 -1.26 -21.93
CA GLN A 87 -15.14 -1.02 -20.63
C GLN A 87 -14.94 -2.33 -19.86
N ALA A 88 -13.79 -2.47 -19.23
CA ALA A 88 -13.55 -3.51 -18.24
C ALA A 88 -14.27 -3.14 -16.94
N VAL A 89 -15.01 -4.06 -16.36
CA VAL A 89 -15.77 -3.87 -15.11
C VAL A 89 -15.35 -4.94 -14.13
N LEU A 90 -14.96 -4.51 -12.93
CA LEU A 90 -14.66 -5.40 -11.83
C LEU A 90 -15.89 -5.48 -10.90
N HIS A 91 -16.51 -6.67 -10.83
CA HIS A 91 -17.60 -6.94 -9.91
C HIS A 91 -17.03 -7.54 -8.62
N LEU A 92 -17.19 -6.82 -7.51
CA LEU A 92 -16.77 -7.28 -6.19
C LEU A 92 -17.93 -8.01 -5.49
N SER A 93 -17.62 -9.03 -4.69
CA SER A 93 -18.61 -9.74 -3.90
C SER A 93 -19.25 -8.82 -2.86
N ALA A 94 -20.57 -8.74 -2.85
CA ALA A 94 -21.32 -8.01 -1.83
C ALA A 94 -21.23 -8.68 -0.43
N ALA A 95 -20.89 -9.96 -0.40
CA ALA A 95 -20.71 -10.71 0.86
C ALA A 95 -19.36 -10.44 1.54
N TRP A 96 -18.50 -9.61 0.93
CA TRP A 96 -17.26 -9.16 1.56
C TRP A 96 -17.56 -8.28 2.77
N GLY A 97 -17.24 -8.77 3.97
CA GLY A 97 -17.61 -8.13 5.24
C GLY A 97 -16.96 -6.76 5.52
N GLY A 98 -16.07 -6.30 4.64
CA GLY A 98 -15.43 -4.98 4.72
C GLY A 98 -16.04 -3.93 3.79
N LEU A 99 -16.92 -4.30 2.86
CA LEU A 99 -17.39 -3.40 1.80
C LEU A 99 -18.06 -2.14 2.35
N ASP A 100 -19.02 -2.27 3.24
CA ASP A 100 -19.76 -1.13 3.81
C ASP A 100 -18.85 -0.15 4.53
N LYS A 101 -17.85 -0.67 5.23
CA LYS A 101 -16.88 0.12 5.98
C LYS A 101 -15.87 0.84 5.09
N HIS A 102 -15.43 0.19 4.01
CA HIS A 102 -14.34 0.68 3.17
C HIS A 102 -14.81 1.38 1.89
N LYS A 103 -16.08 1.14 1.48
CA LYS A 103 -16.67 1.74 0.29
C LYS A 103 -16.57 3.27 0.25
N PRO A 104 -16.86 4.03 1.31
CA PRO A 104 -16.76 5.49 1.27
C PRO A 104 -15.34 5.98 0.94
N LEU A 105 -14.31 5.29 1.45
CA LEU A 105 -12.92 5.62 1.15
C LEU A 105 -12.56 5.28 -0.30
N VAL A 106 -12.97 4.11 -0.79
CA VAL A 106 -12.74 3.72 -2.18
C VAL A 106 -13.40 4.70 -3.14
N ASP A 107 -14.65 5.10 -2.86
CA ASP A 107 -15.37 6.09 -3.66
C ASP A 107 -14.64 7.45 -3.65
N ALA A 108 -14.13 7.89 -2.49
CA ALA A 108 -13.36 9.12 -2.38
C ALA A 108 -12.05 9.06 -3.20
N ILE A 109 -11.32 7.95 -3.12
CA ILE A 109 -10.10 7.73 -3.91
C ILE A 109 -10.39 7.73 -5.41
N LEU A 110 -11.46 7.08 -5.85
CA LEU A 110 -11.83 7.03 -7.27
C LEU A 110 -12.33 8.37 -7.82
N GLN A 111 -12.82 9.25 -6.97
CA GLN A 111 -13.26 10.59 -7.37
C GLN A 111 -12.14 11.63 -7.32
N TRP A 112 -11.09 11.39 -6.54
CA TRP A 112 -9.99 12.33 -6.37
C TRP A 112 -9.27 12.72 -7.66
N PRO A 113 -8.93 11.83 -8.61
CA PRO A 113 -8.31 12.20 -9.88
C PRO A 113 -9.21 13.06 -10.79
N LYS A 114 -10.52 12.95 -10.61
CA LYS A 114 -11.50 13.75 -11.37
C LYS A 114 -11.62 15.18 -10.85
N ALA A 115 -11.48 15.35 -9.53
CA ALA A 115 -11.57 16.65 -8.89
C ALA A 115 -10.27 17.47 -8.99
N THR A 116 -9.12 16.80 -8.87
CA THR A 116 -7.81 17.46 -8.86
C THR A 116 -6.79 16.56 -9.57
N PRO A 117 -6.64 16.65 -10.88
CA PRO A 117 -5.61 15.89 -11.56
C PRO A 117 -4.26 16.27 -10.98
N PRO A 118 -3.42 15.29 -10.59
CA PRO A 118 -2.10 15.58 -10.06
C PRO A 118 -1.30 16.31 -11.13
N LYS A 119 -0.86 17.51 -10.84
CA LYS A 119 0.16 18.19 -11.63
C LYS A 119 1.48 17.46 -11.35
N LEU A 120 1.78 16.50 -12.18
CA LEU A 120 3.13 15.99 -12.26
C LEU A 120 3.96 17.13 -12.86
N GLU A 121 4.58 17.95 -12.02
CA GLU A 121 5.72 18.71 -12.46
C GLU A 121 6.72 17.66 -12.94
N THR A 122 6.91 17.58 -14.25
CA THR A 122 8.09 16.95 -14.81
C THR A 122 9.25 17.75 -14.24
N ALA A 123 9.71 17.33 -13.07
CA ALA A 123 10.94 17.85 -12.53
C ALA A 123 11.93 17.83 -13.67
N THR A 124 12.66 18.90 -13.82
CA THR A 124 13.78 19.03 -14.72
C THR A 124 14.78 17.95 -14.32
N LEU A 125 14.45 16.70 -14.65
CA LEU A 125 15.21 15.54 -14.31
C LEU A 125 16.41 15.49 -15.21
N LEU A 126 17.53 15.97 -14.62
CA LEU A 126 18.84 15.47 -14.93
C LEU A 126 19.28 15.77 -16.37
N THR A 127 19.62 17.02 -16.62
CA THR A 127 20.73 17.24 -17.53
C THR A 127 21.97 16.61 -16.88
N PRO A 128 22.53 15.51 -17.42
CA PRO A 128 23.79 15.01 -16.96
C PRO A 128 24.83 16.13 -17.15
N GLN A 129 25.40 16.58 -16.06
CA GLN A 129 26.57 17.45 -16.11
C GLN A 129 27.69 16.58 -16.64
N VAL A 130 27.93 16.68 -17.94
CA VAL A 130 29.13 16.14 -18.57
C VAL A 130 30.26 17.12 -18.22
N THR A 131 31.10 16.74 -17.29
CA THR A 131 32.45 17.29 -17.10
C THR A 131 33.43 16.40 -17.82
#